data_a5e09fd23fd02291e34a22a8d9558c25
#
_entry.id   a5e09fd23fd02291e34a22a8d9558c25
#
_cell.length_a   1.000
_cell.length_b   1.000
_cell.length_c   1.000
_cell.angle_alpha   90.00
_cell.angle_beta   90.00
_cell.angle_gamma   90.00
#
_symmetry.space_group_name_H-M   'P 1'
#
loop_
_entity.id
_entity.type
_entity.pdbx_description
1 polymer ?
#
loop_
_entity_poly.entity_id
_entity_poly.type
_entity_poly.pdbx_seq_one_letter_code
_entity_poly.pdbx_strand_id
1 'polypeptide(L)'
;MKLHVGSGSVYLEGYRNIDVPAPKVFLSERRPDLVERWKTTDDQYYAKHEDKTQDKLRKGPLDQEYVCDVYGDFSNLPAPAWSVDEILSRHVFEHLSFAEAHKALDQCDEVLKENGILRIDVPDSKATLELYRQTGDAFYERALLGPRRDDRGYHLSPYTRESLRAIVEEHGFVFVAEEPNIHFYPAFCLRFVKPGHRAPRDYVQLPAIPAGWKVLDIGPGEYPHPRADAYLDYDITKLTPLSERGKRTIRADIMGDVPQCENKEFDFVWMSHCMEHLKDPLAAARTISRIGKRGVMIVPSAWKEGLTNFEETGHLWQILPNPDEKAAPIFVRANGQVDRIRNIDVMKSMSRVFRSGPNRIAPSEQRSLRRWWYENEKELDVVYFWENRLDVRVME
;
A
#
# COMPACT_ATOMS: atom_id res chain seq x y z
N MET A 1 -4.69 -8.78 9.90
CA MET A 1 -5.62 -9.90 9.59
C MET A 1 -5.83 -9.94 8.08
N LYS A 2 -5.84 -11.14 7.47
CA LYS A 2 -6.13 -11.32 6.04
C LYS A 2 -7.50 -11.98 5.87
N LEU A 3 -8.25 -11.56 4.85
CA LEU A 3 -9.57 -12.12 4.52
C LEU A 3 -9.53 -12.83 3.17
N HIS A 4 -10.12 -14.01 3.11
CA HIS A 4 -10.39 -14.75 1.89
C HIS A 4 -11.92 -14.83 1.70
N VAL A 5 -12.46 -14.09 0.73
CA VAL A 5 -13.91 -13.92 0.53
C VAL A 5 -14.38 -14.82 -0.58
N GLY A 6 -15.42 -15.61 -0.31
CA GLY A 6 -15.95 -16.64 -1.19
C GLY A 6 -15.02 -17.86 -1.21
N SER A 7 -14.76 -18.41 -0.03
CA SER A 7 -13.76 -19.49 0.14
C SER A 7 -14.13 -20.78 -0.63
N GLY A 8 -15.40 -21.07 -0.80
CA GLY A 8 -15.85 -22.25 -1.53
C GLY A 8 -15.17 -23.54 -1.02
N SER A 9 -14.55 -24.26 -1.95
CA SER A 9 -13.81 -25.50 -1.65
C SER A 9 -12.33 -25.27 -1.35
N VAL A 10 -11.92 -24.06 -0.96
CA VAL A 10 -10.54 -23.73 -0.58
C VAL A 10 -10.53 -23.11 0.80
N TYR A 11 -9.90 -23.79 1.75
CA TYR A 11 -9.62 -23.23 3.07
C TYR A 11 -8.18 -22.71 3.09
N LEU A 12 -8.01 -21.40 2.99
CA LEU A 12 -6.71 -20.78 2.81
C LEU A 12 -6.04 -20.53 4.14
N GLU A 13 -4.84 -21.10 4.34
CA GLU A 13 -4.07 -20.95 5.55
C GLU A 13 -3.56 -19.52 5.73
N GLY A 14 -3.65 -19.00 6.95
CA GLY A 14 -3.24 -17.62 7.26
C GLY A 14 -4.30 -16.56 6.93
N TYR A 15 -5.43 -16.95 6.37
CA TYR A 15 -6.58 -16.10 6.11
C TYR A 15 -7.76 -16.47 7.02
N ARG A 16 -8.61 -15.49 7.28
CA ARG A 16 -9.95 -15.74 7.77
C ARG A 16 -10.84 -16.01 6.57
N ASN A 17 -11.26 -17.26 6.42
CA ASN A 17 -12.04 -17.74 5.30
C ASN A 17 -13.52 -17.38 5.50
N ILE A 18 -14.09 -16.68 4.53
CA ILE A 18 -15.45 -16.13 4.57
C ILE A 18 -16.26 -16.72 3.42
N ASP A 19 -17.47 -17.18 3.73
CA ASP A 19 -18.43 -17.60 2.72
C ASP A 19 -19.85 -17.30 3.17
N VAL A 20 -20.79 -17.35 2.23
CA VAL A 20 -22.21 -17.11 2.51
C VAL A 20 -22.84 -18.34 3.18
N PRO A 21 -23.81 -18.15 4.10
CA PRO A 21 -24.57 -19.27 4.62
C PRO A 21 -25.36 -19.92 3.49
N ALA A 22 -25.06 -21.18 3.21
CA ALA A 22 -25.74 -21.98 2.19
C ALA A 22 -25.80 -23.46 2.63
N PRO A 23 -26.68 -24.29 2.05
CA PRO A 23 -26.62 -25.73 2.24
C PRO A 23 -25.23 -26.25 1.92
N LYS A 24 -24.65 -27.09 2.81
CA LYS A 24 -23.28 -27.65 2.70
C LYS A 24 -22.11 -26.66 2.89
N VAL A 25 -22.36 -25.46 3.38
CA VAL A 25 -21.33 -24.54 3.87
C VAL A 25 -21.34 -24.59 5.40
N PHE A 26 -20.25 -24.99 6.01
CA PHE A 26 -20.12 -25.22 7.46
C PHE A 26 -19.07 -24.31 8.07
N LEU A 27 -19.23 -23.99 9.35
CA LEU A 27 -18.19 -23.30 10.11
C LEU A 27 -17.04 -24.26 10.44
N SER A 28 -15.81 -23.79 10.36
CA SER A 28 -14.58 -24.55 10.59
C SER A 28 -14.54 -25.19 11.97
N GLU A 29 -15.06 -24.53 12.99
CA GLU A 29 -15.19 -25.07 14.37
C GLU A 29 -16.09 -26.30 14.46
N ARG A 30 -17.07 -26.47 13.54
CA ARG A 30 -18.01 -27.58 13.50
C ARG A 30 -17.56 -28.72 12.62
N ARG A 31 -16.68 -28.44 11.65
CA ARG A 31 -16.23 -29.42 10.65
C ARG A 31 -14.71 -29.35 10.44
N PRO A 32 -13.91 -29.66 11.48
CA PRO A 32 -12.47 -29.69 11.36
C PRO A 32 -11.96 -30.70 10.32
N ASP A 33 -12.72 -31.73 10.03
CA ASP A 33 -12.43 -32.69 8.97
C ASP A 33 -12.39 -32.05 7.58
N LEU A 34 -13.30 -31.10 7.32
CA LEU A 34 -13.32 -30.35 6.06
C LEU A 34 -12.18 -29.34 6.01
N VAL A 35 -11.78 -28.74 7.13
CA VAL A 35 -10.58 -27.88 7.19
C VAL A 35 -9.37 -28.66 6.71
N GLU A 36 -9.10 -29.82 7.28
CA GLU A 36 -7.96 -30.66 6.87
C GLU A 36 -8.05 -31.11 5.41
N ARG A 37 -9.26 -31.38 4.92
CA ARG A 37 -9.51 -31.74 3.51
C ARG A 37 -9.17 -30.61 2.55
N TRP A 38 -9.59 -29.37 2.84
CA TRP A 38 -9.52 -28.23 1.93
C TRP A 38 -8.40 -27.24 2.22
N LYS A 39 -7.67 -27.40 3.35
CA LYS A 39 -6.59 -26.53 3.77
C LYS A 39 -5.47 -26.53 2.73
N THR A 40 -5.06 -25.32 2.32
CA THR A 40 -3.99 -25.08 1.37
C THR A 40 -3.32 -23.72 1.62
N THR A 41 -2.26 -23.44 0.89
CA THR A 41 -1.55 -22.14 0.87
C THR A 41 -1.87 -21.38 -0.41
N ASP A 42 -1.57 -20.08 -0.44
CA ASP A 42 -1.89 -19.23 -1.59
C ASP A 42 -1.15 -19.67 -2.88
N ASP A 43 0.10 -20.09 -2.77
CA ASP A 43 0.90 -20.63 -3.87
C ASP A 43 0.41 -21.98 -4.39
N GLN A 44 -0.38 -22.71 -3.58
CA GLN A 44 -0.97 -23.99 -3.91
C GLN A 44 -2.49 -23.98 -3.89
N TYR A 45 -3.10 -22.84 -4.19
CA TYR A 45 -4.53 -22.60 -4.03
C TYR A 45 -5.44 -23.70 -4.55
N TYR A 46 -5.12 -24.29 -5.71
CA TYR A 46 -5.89 -25.38 -6.31
C TYR A 46 -5.21 -26.77 -6.20
N ALA A 47 -4.18 -26.91 -5.37
CA ALA A 47 -3.43 -28.17 -5.29
C ALA A 47 -4.26 -29.38 -4.88
N LYS A 48 -5.27 -29.17 -4.00
CA LYS A 48 -6.16 -30.22 -3.50
C LYS A 48 -7.40 -30.48 -4.36
N HIS A 49 -7.58 -29.73 -5.44
CA HIS A 49 -8.59 -30.09 -6.43
C HIS A 49 -8.03 -31.25 -7.25
N GLU A 50 -8.45 -32.47 -6.93
CA GLU A 50 -7.94 -33.73 -7.47
C GLU A 50 -8.00 -33.85 -8.99
N ASP A 51 -8.76 -32.97 -9.63
CA ASP A 51 -8.88 -33.04 -11.09
C ASP A 51 -9.11 -31.63 -11.67
N LYS A 52 -8.02 -31.02 -12.10
CA LYS A 52 -7.99 -29.76 -12.85
C LYS A 52 -8.37 -29.94 -14.32
N THR A 53 -8.85 -31.15 -14.71
CA THR A 53 -9.19 -31.42 -16.11
C THR A 53 -10.52 -30.77 -16.47
N GLN A 54 -10.55 -30.20 -17.68
CA GLN A 54 -11.77 -29.63 -18.29
C GLN A 54 -12.96 -30.59 -18.23
N ASP A 55 -12.73 -31.90 -18.23
CA ASP A 55 -13.79 -32.94 -18.24
C ASP A 55 -14.61 -32.98 -16.94
N LYS A 56 -14.03 -32.76 -15.77
CA LYS A 56 -14.83 -32.73 -14.53
C LYS A 56 -15.60 -31.43 -14.35
N LEU A 57 -15.06 -30.31 -14.78
CA LEU A 57 -15.82 -29.05 -14.80
C LEU A 57 -16.95 -29.07 -15.80
N ARG A 58 -16.89 -29.95 -16.85
CA ARG A 58 -17.98 -30.22 -17.79
C ARG A 58 -19.10 -31.03 -17.18
N LYS A 59 -18.87 -31.83 -16.14
CA LYS A 59 -19.83 -32.84 -15.63
C LYS A 59 -20.86 -32.32 -14.62
N GLY A 60 -20.90 -31.03 -14.33
CA GLY A 60 -21.91 -30.43 -13.45
C GLY A 60 -21.46 -30.25 -11.98
N PRO A 61 -22.38 -29.89 -11.06
CA PRO A 61 -22.05 -29.57 -9.70
C PRO A 61 -21.46 -30.79 -8.99
N LEU A 62 -20.25 -30.59 -8.45
CA LEU A 62 -19.73 -31.50 -7.45
C LEU A 62 -20.60 -31.33 -6.20
N ASP A 63 -21.12 -32.43 -5.70
CA ASP A 63 -21.87 -32.50 -4.44
C ASP A 63 -20.87 -32.39 -3.27
N GLN A 64 -20.26 -31.18 -3.11
CA GLN A 64 -19.19 -30.94 -2.18
C GLN A 64 -19.68 -30.14 -0.98
N GLU A 65 -19.15 -30.48 0.18
CA GLU A 65 -19.29 -29.70 1.40
C GLU A 65 -18.13 -28.72 1.48
N TYR A 66 -18.42 -27.49 1.88
CA TYR A 66 -17.48 -26.39 2.02
C TYR A 66 -17.31 -25.99 3.48
N VAL A 67 -16.23 -25.26 3.78
CA VAL A 67 -15.95 -24.82 5.13
C VAL A 67 -15.39 -23.40 5.11
N CYS A 68 -15.86 -22.57 6.04
CA CYS A 68 -15.39 -21.21 6.28
C CYS A 68 -15.24 -20.93 7.78
N ASP A 69 -14.54 -19.87 8.15
CA ASP A 69 -14.38 -19.47 9.56
C ASP A 69 -15.56 -18.64 10.04
N VAL A 70 -16.19 -17.88 9.12
CA VAL A 70 -17.31 -17.02 9.44
C VAL A 70 -18.20 -16.85 8.23
N TYR A 71 -19.50 -16.76 8.45
CA TYR A 71 -20.44 -16.39 7.40
C TYR A 71 -20.40 -14.90 7.13
N GLY A 72 -20.38 -14.53 5.85
CA GLY A 72 -20.36 -13.18 5.36
C GLY A 72 -20.21 -13.12 3.85
N ASP A 73 -20.29 -11.94 3.32
CA ASP A 73 -20.06 -11.63 1.91
C ASP A 73 -19.50 -10.21 1.75
N PHE A 74 -19.35 -9.77 0.52
CA PHE A 74 -18.87 -8.42 0.22
C PHE A 74 -19.83 -7.29 0.60
N SER A 75 -21.10 -7.56 0.88
CA SER A 75 -22.04 -6.53 1.33
C SER A 75 -21.86 -6.16 2.79
N ASN A 76 -21.26 -7.08 3.56
CA ASN A 76 -20.98 -6.88 4.99
C ASN A 76 -19.80 -7.76 5.40
N LEU A 77 -18.59 -7.26 5.20
CA LEU A 77 -17.36 -7.96 5.60
C LEU A 77 -17.26 -8.03 7.13
N PRO A 78 -17.09 -9.24 7.70
CA PRO A 78 -17.09 -9.43 9.15
C PRO A 78 -15.73 -9.05 9.78
N ALA A 79 -15.34 -7.79 9.62
CA ALA A 79 -14.10 -7.24 10.12
C ALA A 79 -14.31 -5.77 10.57
N PRO A 80 -13.65 -5.33 11.66
CA PRO A 80 -13.65 -3.92 12.04
C PRO A 80 -13.03 -3.04 10.96
N ALA A 81 -13.46 -1.78 10.90
CA ALA A 81 -12.84 -0.79 10.03
C ALA A 81 -11.32 -0.71 10.28
N TRP A 82 -10.54 -0.57 9.20
CA TRP A 82 -9.07 -0.41 9.24
C TRP A 82 -8.31 -1.51 9.97
N SER A 83 -8.81 -2.74 9.95
CA SER A 83 -8.20 -3.87 10.65
C SER A 83 -7.58 -4.92 9.74
N VAL A 84 -7.86 -4.85 8.43
CA VAL A 84 -7.50 -5.87 7.45
C VAL A 84 -6.24 -5.45 6.68
N ASP A 85 -5.26 -6.35 6.61
CA ASP A 85 -4.01 -6.13 5.89
C ASP A 85 -4.15 -6.54 4.40
N GLU A 86 -5.00 -7.54 4.13
CA GLU A 86 -5.19 -8.07 2.77
C GLU A 86 -6.58 -8.69 2.61
N ILE A 87 -7.21 -8.44 1.47
CA ILE A 87 -8.43 -9.12 1.02
C ILE A 87 -8.10 -9.85 -0.29
N LEU A 88 -8.37 -11.15 -0.32
CA LEU A 88 -8.32 -11.98 -1.51
C LEU A 88 -9.74 -12.41 -1.90
N SER A 89 -10.09 -12.20 -3.17
CA SER A 89 -11.31 -12.66 -3.79
C SER A 89 -10.95 -13.43 -5.05
N ARG A 90 -11.31 -14.72 -5.11
CA ARG A 90 -11.10 -15.54 -6.31
C ARG A 90 -12.43 -16.11 -6.80
N HIS A 91 -12.82 -15.75 -8.01
CA HIS A 91 -14.07 -16.21 -8.65
C HIS A 91 -15.33 -15.91 -7.83
N VAL A 92 -15.43 -14.66 -7.35
CA VAL A 92 -16.60 -14.15 -6.63
C VAL A 92 -17.09 -12.84 -7.24
N PHE A 93 -16.16 -11.98 -7.67
CA PHE A 93 -16.49 -10.63 -8.09
C PHE A 93 -17.34 -10.59 -9.36
N GLU A 94 -17.15 -11.58 -10.25
CA GLU A 94 -17.97 -11.77 -11.45
C GLU A 94 -19.42 -12.14 -11.16
N HIS A 95 -19.73 -12.67 -9.98
CA HIS A 95 -21.09 -13.01 -9.56
C HIS A 95 -21.84 -11.80 -8.99
N LEU A 96 -21.18 -10.70 -8.72
CA LEU A 96 -21.79 -9.47 -8.26
C LEU A 96 -22.39 -8.70 -9.43
N SER A 97 -23.59 -8.15 -9.25
CA SER A 97 -24.09 -7.11 -10.15
C SER A 97 -23.22 -5.86 -10.06
N PHE A 98 -23.33 -4.96 -11.04
CA PHE A 98 -22.56 -3.71 -11.04
C PHE A 98 -22.75 -2.89 -9.74
N ALA A 99 -23.99 -2.81 -9.24
CA ALA A 99 -24.30 -2.10 -8.00
C ALA A 99 -23.71 -2.79 -6.75
N GLU A 100 -23.68 -4.12 -6.73
CA GLU A 100 -23.08 -4.89 -5.65
C GLU A 100 -21.56 -4.80 -5.67
N ALA A 101 -20.93 -4.76 -6.87
CA ALA A 101 -19.50 -4.57 -7.00
C ALA A 101 -19.05 -3.23 -6.41
N HIS A 102 -19.78 -2.13 -6.66
CA HIS A 102 -19.51 -0.84 -6.02
C HIS A 102 -19.62 -0.91 -4.49
N LYS A 103 -20.66 -1.54 -3.95
CA LYS A 103 -20.80 -1.73 -2.49
C LYS A 103 -19.69 -2.60 -1.91
N ALA A 104 -19.29 -3.65 -2.63
CA ALA A 104 -18.18 -4.51 -2.24
C ALA A 104 -16.86 -3.73 -2.12
N LEU A 105 -16.58 -2.84 -3.09
CA LEU A 105 -15.40 -1.99 -3.06
C LEU A 105 -15.46 -0.95 -1.94
N ASP A 106 -16.64 -0.42 -1.62
CA ASP A 106 -16.84 0.46 -0.46
C ASP A 106 -16.51 -0.29 0.85
N GLN A 107 -16.98 -1.52 1.01
CA GLN A 107 -16.68 -2.35 2.17
C GLN A 107 -15.20 -2.70 2.24
N CYS A 108 -14.55 -2.99 1.11
CA CYS A 108 -13.10 -3.21 1.07
C CYS A 108 -12.32 -1.97 1.53
N ASP A 109 -12.72 -0.77 1.07
CA ASP A 109 -12.10 0.48 1.52
C ASP A 109 -12.33 0.72 3.03
N GLU A 110 -13.49 0.38 3.55
CA GLU A 110 -13.80 0.54 4.98
C GLU A 110 -12.90 -0.32 5.86
N VAL A 111 -12.78 -1.62 5.55
CA VAL A 111 -12.10 -2.57 6.45
C VAL A 111 -10.59 -2.64 6.25
N LEU A 112 -10.08 -2.35 5.04
CA LEU A 112 -8.65 -2.35 4.77
C LEU A 112 -7.91 -1.23 5.52
N LYS A 113 -6.75 -1.55 6.06
CA LYS A 113 -5.79 -0.56 6.57
C LYS A 113 -5.24 0.30 5.44
N GLU A 114 -4.63 1.40 5.78
CA GLU A 114 -3.73 2.10 4.86
C GLU A 114 -2.64 1.15 4.36
N ASN A 115 -2.32 1.24 3.08
CA ASN A 115 -1.41 0.34 2.36
C ASN A 115 -1.85 -1.14 2.37
N GLY A 116 -3.07 -1.44 2.80
CA GLY A 116 -3.67 -2.76 2.71
C GLY A 116 -3.92 -3.18 1.26
N ILE A 117 -3.87 -4.47 1.02
CA ILE A 117 -3.89 -5.07 -0.33
C ILE A 117 -5.27 -5.63 -0.65
N LEU A 118 -5.76 -5.33 -1.85
CA LEU A 118 -6.94 -5.96 -2.46
C LEU A 118 -6.51 -6.76 -3.68
N ARG A 119 -6.82 -8.05 -3.69
CA ARG A 119 -6.54 -8.98 -4.79
C ARG A 119 -7.85 -9.53 -5.32
N ILE A 120 -8.11 -9.31 -6.61
CA ILE A 120 -9.33 -9.76 -7.26
C ILE A 120 -8.96 -10.62 -8.46
N ASP A 121 -9.38 -11.88 -8.43
CA ASP A 121 -9.17 -12.89 -9.47
C ASP A 121 -10.52 -13.23 -10.11
N VAL A 122 -10.61 -13.05 -11.43
CA VAL A 122 -11.85 -13.27 -12.22
C VAL A 122 -11.52 -13.88 -13.58
N PRO A 123 -12.51 -14.54 -14.24
CA PRO A 123 -12.37 -14.98 -15.62
C PRO A 123 -12.09 -13.80 -16.56
N ASP A 124 -11.17 -13.98 -17.49
CA ASP A 124 -10.94 -13.04 -18.60
C ASP A 124 -12.04 -13.19 -19.63
N SER A 125 -13.05 -12.34 -19.55
CA SER A 125 -14.23 -12.42 -20.43
C SER A 125 -13.87 -12.24 -21.91
N LYS A 126 -12.88 -11.38 -22.23
CA LYS A 126 -12.45 -11.12 -23.60
C LYS A 126 -11.73 -12.32 -24.19
N ALA A 127 -10.74 -12.86 -23.48
CA ALA A 127 -9.98 -14.03 -23.94
C ALA A 127 -10.87 -15.29 -23.99
N THR A 128 -11.77 -15.46 -23.02
CA THR A 128 -12.73 -16.58 -22.98
C THR A 128 -13.71 -16.53 -24.14
N LEU A 129 -14.24 -15.35 -24.48
CA LEU A 129 -15.13 -15.17 -25.64
C LEU A 129 -14.42 -15.49 -26.95
N GLU A 130 -13.15 -15.08 -27.08
CA GLU A 130 -12.36 -15.36 -28.28
C GLU A 130 -12.14 -16.87 -28.45
N LEU A 131 -11.80 -17.59 -27.37
CA LEU A 131 -11.65 -19.04 -27.40
C LEU A 131 -12.98 -19.75 -27.72
N TYR A 132 -14.12 -19.27 -27.19
CA TYR A 132 -15.42 -19.80 -27.55
C TYR A 132 -15.72 -19.65 -29.04
N ARG A 133 -15.43 -18.46 -29.60
CA ARG A 133 -15.61 -18.20 -31.04
C ARG A 133 -14.74 -19.08 -31.93
N GLN A 134 -13.52 -19.40 -31.51
CA GLN A 134 -12.58 -20.23 -32.25
C GLN A 134 -12.92 -21.71 -32.16
N THR A 135 -13.39 -22.19 -31.00
CA THR A 135 -13.52 -23.62 -30.73
C THR A 135 -14.96 -24.14 -30.73
N GLY A 136 -15.94 -23.27 -30.46
CA GLY A 136 -17.33 -23.67 -30.21
C GLY A 136 -17.49 -24.48 -28.92
N ASP A 137 -16.49 -24.57 -28.05
CA ASP A 137 -16.52 -25.42 -26.87
C ASP A 137 -17.43 -24.83 -25.78
N ALA A 138 -18.44 -25.54 -25.40
CA ALA A 138 -19.41 -25.21 -24.35
C ALA A 138 -18.77 -24.95 -22.97
N PHE A 139 -17.52 -25.37 -22.76
CA PHE A 139 -16.75 -25.01 -21.56
C PHE A 139 -16.56 -23.48 -21.46
N TYR A 140 -16.16 -22.84 -22.56
CA TYR A 140 -15.96 -21.38 -22.59
C TYR A 140 -17.26 -20.59 -22.48
N GLU A 141 -18.37 -21.11 -23.03
CA GLU A 141 -19.70 -20.53 -22.79
C GLU A 141 -20.03 -20.48 -21.29
N ARG A 142 -19.79 -21.58 -20.58
CA ARG A 142 -20.01 -21.65 -19.12
C ARG A 142 -19.04 -20.81 -18.34
N ALA A 143 -17.81 -20.68 -18.79
CA ALA A 143 -16.83 -19.78 -18.17
C ALA A 143 -17.22 -18.30 -18.31
N LEU A 144 -17.97 -17.94 -19.37
CA LEU A 144 -18.53 -16.61 -19.55
C LEU A 144 -19.77 -16.35 -18.70
N LEU A 145 -20.69 -17.31 -18.67
CA LEU A 145 -22.03 -17.13 -18.11
C LEU A 145 -22.18 -17.70 -16.69
N GLY A 146 -21.15 -18.36 -16.18
CA GLY A 146 -21.14 -19.05 -14.90
C GLY A 146 -21.74 -20.47 -14.98
N PRO A 147 -21.58 -21.26 -13.92
CA PRO A 147 -22.02 -22.65 -13.85
C PRO A 147 -23.56 -22.83 -13.81
N ARG A 148 -24.30 -21.75 -13.57
CA ARG A 148 -25.78 -21.70 -13.57
C ARG A 148 -26.46 -22.79 -12.68
N ARG A 149 -25.84 -23.08 -11.52
CA ARG A 149 -26.29 -24.18 -10.62
C ARG A 149 -27.43 -23.76 -9.72
N ASP A 150 -27.42 -22.49 -9.34
CA ASP A 150 -28.37 -21.79 -8.50
C ASP A 150 -28.38 -20.30 -8.86
N ASP A 151 -29.17 -19.51 -8.17
CA ASP A 151 -29.29 -18.07 -8.42
C ASP A 151 -27.96 -17.30 -8.24
N ARG A 152 -26.97 -17.89 -7.56
CA ARG A 152 -25.63 -17.32 -7.35
C ARG A 152 -24.59 -17.83 -8.36
N GLY A 153 -24.93 -18.83 -9.14
CA GLY A 153 -24.04 -19.44 -10.12
C GLY A 153 -23.93 -18.69 -11.46
N TYR A 154 -24.55 -17.52 -11.59
CA TYR A 154 -24.47 -16.71 -12.79
C TYR A 154 -23.33 -15.70 -12.69
N HIS A 155 -22.57 -15.51 -13.78
CA HIS A 155 -21.68 -14.38 -13.92
C HIS A 155 -22.51 -13.16 -14.36
N LEU A 156 -22.70 -12.22 -13.46
CA LEU A 156 -23.51 -11.03 -13.69
C LEU A 156 -22.67 -9.88 -14.29
N SER A 157 -21.37 -9.90 -14.04
CA SER A 157 -20.43 -8.86 -14.49
C SER A 157 -19.22 -9.50 -15.16
N PRO A 158 -19.18 -9.57 -16.50
CA PRO A 158 -18.00 -10.03 -17.23
C PRO A 158 -16.90 -8.94 -17.19
N TYR A 159 -15.74 -9.30 -16.70
CA TYR A 159 -14.61 -8.36 -16.59
C TYR A 159 -13.56 -8.60 -17.65
N THR A 160 -12.97 -7.48 -18.12
CA THR A 160 -11.63 -7.42 -18.72
C THR A 160 -10.68 -6.77 -17.73
N ARG A 161 -9.36 -6.82 -18.00
CA ARG A 161 -8.36 -6.14 -17.15
C ARG A 161 -8.66 -4.65 -17.00
N GLU A 162 -9.02 -4.01 -18.12
CA GLU A 162 -9.30 -2.60 -18.17
C GLU A 162 -10.57 -2.24 -17.38
N SER A 163 -11.65 -3.01 -17.53
CA SER A 163 -12.92 -2.73 -16.86
C SER A 163 -12.85 -3.00 -15.35
N LEU A 164 -12.18 -4.09 -14.93
CA LEU A 164 -11.98 -4.35 -13.50
C LEU A 164 -11.09 -3.27 -12.88
N ARG A 165 -9.99 -2.93 -13.56
CA ARG A 165 -9.10 -1.87 -13.09
C ARG A 165 -9.85 -0.55 -12.95
N ALA A 166 -10.64 -0.16 -13.94
CA ALA A 166 -11.38 1.11 -13.92
C ALA A 166 -12.33 1.21 -12.71
N ILE A 167 -13.15 0.19 -12.47
CA ILE A 167 -14.10 0.21 -11.34
C ILE A 167 -13.39 0.23 -9.98
N VAL A 168 -12.29 -0.53 -9.83
CA VAL A 168 -11.53 -0.55 -8.56
C VAL A 168 -10.82 0.77 -8.31
N GLU A 169 -10.23 1.37 -9.36
CA GLU A 169 -9.57 2.67 -9.28
C GLU A 169 -10.56 3.82 -9.03
N GLU A 170 -11.81 3.73 -9.49
CA GLU A 170 -12.88 4.67 -9.16
C GLU A 170 -13.16 4.71 -7.65
N HIS A 171 -12.97 3.60 -6.96
CA HIS A 171 -13.06 3.52 -5.48
C HIS A 171 -11.78 3.95 -4.75
N GLY A 172 -10.81 4.56 -5.48
CA GLY A 172 -9.63 5.18 -4.91
C GLY A 172 -8.49 4.21 -4.61
N PHE A 173 -8.57 2.97 -5.07
CA PHE A 173 -7.46 2.03 -5.03
C PHE A 173 -6.44 2.33 -6.14
N VAL A 174 -5.21 1.91 -5.93
CA VAL A 174 -4.13 2.04 -6.92
C VAL A 174 -3.73 0.66 -7.41
N PHE A 175 -3.72 0.47 -8.74
CA PHE A 175 -3.21 -0.75 -9.35
C PHE A 175 -1.71 -0.91 -9.08
N VAL A 176 -1.31 -2.12 -8.67
CA VAL A 176 0.09 -2.46 -8.35
C VAL A 176 0.67 -3.42 -9.39
N ALA A 177 -0.01 -4.54 -9.62
CA ALA A 177 0.48 -5.59 -10.50
C ALA A 177 -0.64 -6.54 -10.94
N GLU A 178 -0.41 -7.26 -12.02
CA GLU A 178 -1.12 -8.49 -12.37
C GLU A 178 -0.31 -9.68 -11.84
N GLU A 179 -0.98 -10.62 -11.18
CA GLU A 179 -0.37 -11.85 -10.67
C GLU A 179 -0.41 -12.96 -11.73
N PRO A 180 0.50 -13.94 -11.68
CA PRO A 180 0.47 -15.06 -12.59
C PRO A 180 -0.87 -15.79 -12.58
N ASN A 181 -1.39 -16.13 -13.77
CA ASN A 181 -2.59 -16.94 -13.88
C ASN A 181 -2.32 -18.37 -13.35
N ILE A 182 -3.08 -18.78 -12.35
CA ILE A 182 -3.01 -20.12 -11.74
C ILE A 182 -4.08 -21.08 -12.24
N HIS A 183 -4.95 -20.61 -13.14
CA HIS A 183 -6.04 -21.39 -13.73
C HIS A 183 -5.60 -22.03 -15.04
N PHE A 184 -6.23 -23.11 -15.42
CA PHE A 184 -6.04 -23.78 -16.70
C PHE A 184 -6.85 -23.14 -17.87
N TYR A 185 -7.62 -22.09 -17.57
CA TYR A 185 -8.40 -21.29 -18.53
C TYR A 185 -8.07 -19.79 -18.37
N PRO A 186 -8.47 -18.96 -19.32
CA PRO A 186 -8.23 -17.53 -19.23
C PRO A 186 -8.86 -16.89 -17.99
N ALA A 187 -8.03 -16.46 -17.09
CA ALA A 187 -8.38 -15.70 -15.90
C ALA A 187 -7.23 -14.74 -15.58
N PHE A 188 -7.47 -13.76 -14.77
CA PHE A 188 -6.44 -12.84 -14.29
C PHE A 188 -6.71 -12.41 -12.85
N CYS A 189 -5.65 -12.20 -12.10
CA CYS A 189 -5.68 -11.64 -10.77
C CYS A 189 -5.02 -10.26 -10.77
N LEU A 190 -5.77 -9.22 -10.43
CA LEU A 190 -5.24 -7.87 -10.28
C LEU A 190 -5.04 -7.55 -8.81
N ARG A 191 -3.88 -7.00 -8.52
CA ARG A 191 -3.48 -6.56 -7.19
C ARG A 191 -3.53 -5.05 -7.10
N PHE A 192 -4.21 -4.56 -6.07
CA PHE A 192 -4.36 -3.15 -5.77
C PHE A 192 -3.90 -2.86 -4.35
N VAL A 193 -3.60 -1.60 -4.09
CA VAL A 193 -3.33 -1.10 -2.74
C VAL A 193 -4.33 0.01 -2.38
N LYS A 194 -4.81 -0.01 -1.15
CA LYS A 194 -5.51 1.14 -0.58
C LYS A 194 -4.47 2.22 -0.25
N PRO A 195 -4.54 3.41 -0.90
CA PRO A 195 -3.58 4.47 -0.64
C PRO A 195 -3.53 4.86 0.83
N GLY A 196 -2.33 4.99 1.36
CA GLY A 196 -2.08 5.42 2.72
C GLY A 196 -0.76 6.17 2.82
N HIS A 197 -0.42 6.59 4.04
CA HIS A 197 0.86 7.23 4.28
C HIS A 197 2.02 6.25 4.01
N ARG A 198 3.05 6.73 3.32
CA ARG A 198 4.27 5.97 3.01
C ARG A 198 5.49 6.65 3.58
N ALA A 199 6.43 5.84 4.05
CA ALA A 199 7.74 6.38 4.36
C ALA A 199 8.46 6.82 3.06
N PRO A 200 9.22 7.91 3.05
CA PRO A 200 9.93 8.37 1.85
C PRO A 200 10.79 7.30 1.16
N ARG A 201 11.35 6.36 1.93
CA ARG A 201 12.10 5.21 1.38
C ARG A 201 11.29 4.28 0.48
N ASP A 202 9.95 4.30 0.60
CA ASP A 202 9.07 3.38 -0.14
C ASP A 202 8.69 3.94 -1.52
N TYR A 203 8.89 5.24 -1.76
CA TYR A 203 8.59 5.90 -3.04
C TYR A 203 9.75 6.65 -3.68
N VAL A 204 10.78 7.00 -2.91
CA VAL A 204 11.99 7.63 -3.44
C VAL A 204 12.93 6.55 -3.99
N GLN A 205 13.25 6.65 -5.26
CA GLN A 205 14.23 5.76 -5.89
C GLN A 205 15.64 6.13 -5.44
N LEU A 206 16.22 5.28 -4.62
CA LEU A 206 17.59 5.43 -4.14
C LEU A 206 18.56 4.61 -5.00
N PRO A 207 19.79 5.08 -5.21
CA PRO A 207 20.85 4.23 -5.67
C PRO A 207 21.08 3.09 -4.67
N ALA A 208 21.44 1.90 -5.16
CA ALA A 208 21.73 0.77 -4.31
C ALA A 208 22.87 1.13 -3.32
N ILE A 209 22.60 1.01 -2.02
CA ILE A 209 23.61 1.21 -0.97
C ILE A 209 24.42 -0.09 -0.87
N PRO A 210 25.74 -0.08 -1.17
CA PRO A 210 26.58 -1.26 -1.08
C PRO A 210 26.56 -1.89 0.31
N ALA A 211 26.55 -3.23 0.37
CA ALA A 211 26.43 -3.97 1.62
C ALA A 211 27.51 -3.63 2.67
N GLY A 212 28.73 -3.30 2.22
CA GLY A 212 29.85 -2.95 3.11
C GLY A 212 29.88 -1.50 3.60
N TRP A 213 28.94 -0.65 3.18
CA TRP A 213 28.90 0.73 3.62
C TRP A 213 28.30 0.87 4.99
N LYS A 214 28.87 1.78 5.81
CA LYS A 214 28.28 2.21 7.07
C LYS A 214 27.21 3.28 6.80
N VAL A 215 26.00 3.02 7.22
CA VAL A 215 24.82 3.88 6.99
C VAL A 215 24.36 4.51 8.29
N LEU A 216 24.22 5.83 8.29
CA LEU A 216 23.61 6.62 9.38
C LEU A 216 22.21 7.08 8.96
N ASP A 217 21.24 6.92 9.83
CA ASP A 217 19.92 7.53 9.72
C ASP A 217 19.78 8.67 10.74
N ILE A 218 19.50 9.88 10.26
CA ILE A 218 19.33 11.08 11.08
C ILE A 218 17.86 11.44 11.15
N GLY A 219 17.32 11.55 12.37
CA GLY A 219 15.91 11.80 12.59
C GLY A 219 15.03 10.61 12.17
N PRO A 220 15.28 9.38 12.67
CA PRO A 220 14.60 8.17 12.20
C PRO A 220 13.08 8.18 12.39
N GLY A 221 12.58 8.98 13.34
CA GLY A 221 11.15 9.13 13.60
C GLY A 221 10.43 7.79 13.81
N GLU A 222 9.30 7.62 13.12
CA GLU A 222 8.51 6.39 13.16
C GLU A 222 8.91 5.40 12.06
N TYR A 223 9.73 5.83 11.09
CA TYR A 223 10.09 5.04 9.91
C TYR A 223 11.61 4.92 9.74
N PRO A 224 12.32 4.31 10.71
CA PRO A 224 13.76 4.16 10.64
C PRO A 224 14.19 3.39 9.39
N HIS A 225 15.28 3.83 8.76
CA HIS A 225 15.80 3.17 7.56
C HIS A 225 16.34 1.77 7.93
N PRO A 226 15.83 0.68 7.33
CA PRO A 226 16.13 -0.70 7.76
C PRO A 226 17.59 -1.09 7.59
N ARG A 227 18.29 -0.46 6.62
CA ARG A 227 19.73 -0.71 6.31
C ARG A 227 20.66 0.11 7.18
N ALA A 228 20.15 1.00 8.05
CA ALA A 228 21.02 1.83 8.89
C ALA A 228 21.77 0.99 9.94
N ASP A 229 23.05 1.29 10.09
CA ASP A 229 23.95 0.73 11.11
C ASP A 229 23.91 1.55 12.40
N ALA A 230 23.60 2.85 12.28
CA ALA A 230 23.43 3.76 13.40
C ALA A 230 22.28 4.73 13.17
N TYR A 231 21.71 5.22 14.27
CA TYR A 231 20.60 6.18 14.29
C TYR A 231 20.95 7.35 15.18
N LEU A 232 20.70 8.57 14.70
CA LEU A 232 20.97 9.81 15.42
C LEU A 232 19.70 10.63 15.58
N ASP A 233 19.39 11.01 16.83
CA ASP A 233 18.30 11.92 17.16
C ASP A 233 18.62 12.67 18.46
N TYR A 234 18.04 13.84 18.66
CA TYR A 234 18.09 14.53 19.96
C TYR A 234 17.04 13.96 20.93
N ASP A 235 15.94 13.42 20.41
CA ASP A 235 14.85 12.84 21.19
C ASP A 235 15.13 11.37 21.53
N ILE A 236 15.41 11.13 22.81
CA ILE A 236 15.68 9.78 23.30
C ILE A 236 14.51 8.80 23.09
N THR A 237 13.28 9.30 23.05
CA THR A 237 12.09 8.46 22.88
C THR A 237 12.04 7.80 21.50
N LYS A 238 12.63 8.45 20.48
CA LYS A 238 12.76 7.89 19.12
C LYS A 238 13.89 6.87 19.03
N LEU A 239 14.92 6.99 19.87
CA LEU A 239 16.08 6.10 19.87
C LEU A 239 15.88 4.84 20.76
N THR A 240 15.10 4.93 21.81
CA THR A 240 14.92 3.83 22.78
C THR A 240 14.49 2.54 22.11
N PRO A 241 13.45 2.48 21.26
CA PRO A 241 13.02 1.24 20.60
C PRO A 241 14.10 0.62 19.70
N LEU A 242 14.99 1.45 19.16
CA LEU A 242 16.09 1.01 18.29
C LEU A 242 17.24 0.43 19.12
N SER A 243 17.57 1.08 20.25
CA SER A 243 18.55 0.61 21.21
C SER A 243 18.14 -0.73 21.81
N GLU A 244 16.89 -0.92 22.17
CA GLU A 244 16.33 -2.20 22.68
C GLU A 244 16.46 -3.33 21.66
N ARG A 245 16.48 -3.02 20.36
CA ARG A 245 16.75 -3.97 19.28
C ARG A 245 18.24 -4.15 18.99
N GLY A 246 19.14 -3.68 19.87
CA GLY A 246 20.58 -3.80 19.72
C GLY A 246 21.21 -2.94 18.64
N LYS A 247 20.51 -1.88 18.18
CA LYS A 247 21.04 -0.94 17.19
C LYS A 247 21.88 0.13 17.85
N ARG A 248 22.95 0.60 17.16
CA ARG A 248 23.74 1.75 17.62
C ARG A 248 22.88 3.00 17.57
N THR A 249 22.72 3.69 18.68
CA THR A 249 21.99 4.95 18.80
C THR A 249 22.90 6.06 19.31
N ILE A 250 22.73 7.27 18.76
CA ILE A 250 23.54 8.46 19.05
C ILE A 250 22.57 9.57 19.42
N ARG A 251 22.52 9.89 20.73
CA ARG A 251 21.74 11.03 21.19
C ARG A 251 22.55 12.31 21.05
N ALA A 252 22.17 13.15 20.09
CA ALA A 252 22.84 14.44 19.85
C ALA A 252 21.93 15.41 19.09
N ASP A 253 22.19 16.72 19.26
CA ASP A 253 21.63 17.75 18.39
C ASP A 253 22.52 17.87 17.15
N ILE A 254 21.98 17.58 15.98
CA ILE A 254 22.73 17.65 14.71
C ILE A 254 23.18 19.06 14.33
N MET A 255 22.60 20.11 14.91
CA MET A 255 23.03 21.49 14.72
C MET A 255 24.29 21.84 15.54
N GLY A 256 24.59 21.00 16.55
CA GLY A 256 25.81 21.15 17.38
C GLY A 256 26.95 20.26 16.93
N ASP A 257 27.91 20.08 17.84
CA ASP A 257 28.95 19.07 17.65
C ASP A 257 28.42 17.69 18.06
N VAL A 258 28.84 16.67 17.31
CA VAL A 258 28.53 15.26 17.58
C VAL A 258 29.83 14.50 17.81
N PRO A 259 30.43 14.63 19.01
CA PRO A 259 31.75 14.05 19.30
C PRO A 259 31.74 12.50 19.29
N GLN A 260 30.55 11.87 19.37
CA GLN A 260 30.39 10.41 19.29
C GLN A 260 30.64 9.84 17.88
N CYS A 261 30.79 10.74 16.86
CA CYS A 261 31.04 10.36 15.48
C CYS A 261 32.39 10.92 15.02
N GLU A 262 33.18 10.04 14.41
CA GLU A 262 34.44 10.43 13.76
C GLU A 262 34.19 11.19 12.45
N ASN A 263 35.22 11.88 11.96
CA ASN A 263 35.17 12.55 10.66
C ASN A 263 35.02 11.50 9.55
N LYS A 264 34.03 11.71 8.69
CA LYS A 264 33.72 10.79 7.54
C LYS A 264 33.51 9.34 7.97
N GLU A 265 32.97 9.13 9.18
CA GLU A 265 32.71 7.80 9.71
C GLU A 265 31.70 7.01 8.85
N PHE A 266 30.66 7.68 8.37
CA PHE A 266 29.60 7.04 7.62
C PHE A 266 29.79 7.19 6.11
N ASP A 267 29.65 6.07 5.39
CA ASP A 267 29.75 6.06 3.93
C ASP A 267 28.51 6.65 3.29
N PHE A 268 27.35 6.51 3.95
CA PHE A 268 26.07 7.05 3.50
C PHE A 268 25.25 7.58 4.67
N VAL A 269 24.65 8.75 4.48
CA VAL A 269 23.71 9.36 5.42
C VAL A 269 22.34 9.43 4.79
N TRP A 270 21.38 8.81 5.45
CA TRP A 270 19.96 8.96 5.17
C TRP A 270 19.40 10.03 6.09
N MET A 271 18.67 10.99 5.54
CA MET A 271 17.95 11.99 6.31
C MET A 271 16.65 12.33 5.59
N SER A 272 15.53 12.08 6.26
CA SER A 272 14.21 12.25 5.67
C SER A 272 13.31 13.01 6.63
N HIS A 273 12.68 14.09 6.14
CA HIS A 273 11.72 14.90 6.88
C HIS A 273 12.27 15.32 8.27
N CYS A 274 13.49 15.90 8.25
CA CYS A 274 14.21 16.33 9.45
C CYS A 274 14.70 17.79 9.35
N MET A 275 15.28 18.18 8.20
CA MET A 275 15.93 19.50 8.06
C MET A 275 14.96 20.66 8.16
N GLU A 276 13.71 20.49 7.77
CA GLU A 276 12.64 21.49 7.83
C GLU A 276 12.28 21.90 9.27
N HIS A 277 12.60 21.05 10.24
CA HIS A 277 12.37 21.32 11.67
C HIS A 277 13.55 22.02 12.36
N LEU A 278 14.73 22.07 11.73
CA LEU A 278 15.94 22.56 12.38
C LEU A 278 16.00 24.09 12.38
N LYS A 279 16.41 24.66 13.51
CA LYS A 279 16.57 26.12 13.64
C LYS A 279 17.67 26.68 12.77
N ASP A 280 18.77 25.93 12.59
CA ASP A 280 19.91 26.29 11.78
C ASP A 280 20.32 25.14 10.83
N PRO A 281 19.73 25.10 9.63
CA PRO A 281 20.06 24.07 8.65
C PRO A 281 21.49 24.16 8.14
N LEU A 282 22.13 25.32 8.19
CA LEU A 282 23.54 25.49 7.82
C LEU A 282 24.49 24.85 8.85
N ALA A 283 24.19 24.97 10.13
CA ALA A 283 24.94 24.28 11.18
C ALA A 283 24.80 22.75 11.04
N ALA A 284 23.58 22.27 10.84
CA ALA A 284 23.33 20.86 10.61
C ALA A 284 24.07 20.33 9.38
N ALA A 285 24.04 21.06 8.26
CA ALA A 285 24.74 20.68 7.03
C ALA A 285 26.28 20.58 7.24
N ARG A 286 26.87 21.47 8.05
CA ARG A 286 28.30 21.39 8.42
C ARG A 286 28.60 20.11 9.20
N THR A 287 27.82 19.81 10.21
CA THR A 287 27.99 18.61 11.05
C THR A 287 27.80 17.35 10.23
N ILE A 288 26.74 17.27 9.41
CA ILE A 288 26.45 16.12 8.51
C ILE A 288 27.62 15.94 7.53
N SER A 289 28.13 17.03 6.94
CA SER A 289 29.26 16.97 6.03
C SER A 289 30.56 16.51 6.74
N ARG A 290 30.72 16.78 8.04
CA ARG A 290 31.83 16.27 8.83
C ARG A 290 31.75 14.76 9.01
N ILE A 291 30.60 14.23 9.43
CA ILE A 291 30.47 12.84 9.83
C ILE A 291 30.16 11.87 8.66
N GLY A 292 29.55 12.36 7.56
CA GLY A 292 29.20 11.55 6.39
C GLY A 292 30.07 11.87 5.17
N LYS A 293 30.23 10.86 4.29
CA LYS A 293 30.93 11.00 3.00
C LYS A 293 29.98 11.45 1.90
N ARG A 294 28.76 10.89 1.90
CA ARG A 294 27.68 11.16 0.96
C ARG A 294 26.34 10.83 1.58
N GLY A 295 25.26 11.18 0.91
CA GLY A 295 23.95 10.84 1.41
C GLY A 295 22.81 11.39 0.58
N VAL A 296 21.62 11.26 1.12
CA VAL A 296 20.39 11.83 0.60
C VAL A 296 19.68 12.63 1.68
N MET A 297 19.20 13.78 1.31
CA MET A 297 18.27 14.59 2.09
C MET A 297 16.93 14.61 1.35
N ILE A 298 15.86 14.21 2.05
CA ILE A 298 14.49 14.24 1.56
C ILE A 298 13.71 15.19 2.46
N VAL A 299 13.13 16.21 1.88
CA VAL A 299 12.36 17.23 2.60
C VAL A 299 11.09 17.57 1.83
N PRO A 300 9.99 17.93 2.50
CA PRO A 300 8.78 18.33 1.82
C PRO A 300 9.04 19.62 1.03
N SER A 301 8.59 19.65 -0.23
CA SER A 301 8.63 20.89 -1.00
C SER A 301 7.62 21.92 -0.46
N ALA A 302 7.81 23.19 -0.79
CA ALA A 302 6.84 24.24 -0.48
C ALA A 302 5.44 23.92 -1.06
N TRP A 303 5.36 23.15 -2.14
CA TRP A 303 4.09 22.66 -2.68
C TRP A 303 3.41 21.63 -1.78
N LYS A 304 4.19 20.64 -1.28
CA LYS A 304 3.68 19.65 -0.32
C LYS A 304 3.17 20.35 0.94
N GLU A 305 3.94 21.30 1.45
CA GLU A 305 3.56 22.12 2.60
C GLU A 305 2.28 22.91 2.38
N GLY A 306 2.12 23.46 1.19
CA GLY A 306 0.90 24.15 0.81
C GLY A 306 -0.32 23.23 0.76
N LEU A 307 -0.17 21.97 0.37
CA LEU A 307 -1.23 20.96 0.29
C LEU A 307 -1.54 20.34 1.67
N THR A 308 -0.58 20.32 2.59
CA THR A 308 -0.75 19.90 3.97
C THR A 308 -0.81 21.11 4.90
N ASN A 309 -1.42 21.02 6.06
CA ASN A 309 -1.50 22.17 6.95
C ASN A 309 -0.18 22.40 7.68
N PHE A 310 0.64 23.31 7.16
CA PHE A 310 1.95 23.66 7.65
C PHE A 310 2.01 24.00 9.15
N GLU A 311 0.99 24.70 9.71
CA GLU A 311 1.00 25.14 11.12
C GLU A 311 1.04 23.99 12.13
N GLU A 312 0.54 22.81 11.74
CA GLU A 312 0.50 21.65 12.63
C GLU A 312 1.74 20.75 12.52
N THR A 313 2.57 20.95 11.48
CA THR A 313 3.77 20.13 11.27
C THR A 313 4.98 20.57 12.09
N GLY A 314 5.00 21.81 12.57
CA GLY A 314 6.15 22.39 13.28
C GLY A 314 7.34 22.69 12.37
N HIS A 315 7.12 22.76 11.05
CA HIS A 315 8.17 23.10 10.09
C HIS A 315 8.54 24.57 10.19
N LEU A 316 9.84 24.86 10.21
CA LEU A 316 10.40 26.22 10.29
C LEU A 316 10.76 26.78 8.91
N TRP A 317 10.88 25.90 7.93
CA TRP A 317 11.36 26.23 6.59
C TRP A 317 10.43 25.69 5.51
N GLN A 318 10.26 26.50 4.47
CA GLN A 318 9.72 26.09 3.19
C GLN A 318 10.86 25.77 2.25
N ILE A 319 10.84 24.62 1.62
CA ILE A 319 11.92 24.19 0.75
C ILE A 319 11.49 24.28 -0.70
N LEU A 320 12.23 25.05 -1.48
CA LEU A 320 12.07 25.15 -2.91
C LEU A 320 13.11 24.26 -3.60
N PRO A 321 12.68 23.42 -4.57
CA PRO A 321 13.63 22.72 -5.41
C PRO A 321 14.46 23.75 -6.20
N ASN A 322 15.74 23.47 -6.38
CA ASN A 322 16.54 24.28 -7.28
C ASN A 322 16.23 23.89 -8.72
N PRO A 323 16.06 24.84 -9.64
CA PRO A 323 15.89 24.52 -11.07
C PRO A 323 17.02 23.69 -11.67
N ASP A 324 18.24 23.81 -11.13
CA ASP A 324 19.31 22.85 -11.36
C ASP A 324 19.19 21.74 -10.31
N GLU A 325 18.72 20.56 -10.72
CA GLU A 325 18.50 19.40 -9.85
C GLU A 325 19.76 18.94 -9.08
N LYS A 326 20.95 19.33 -9.56
CA LYS A 326 22.21 19.03 -8.90
C LYS A 326 22.63 20.12 -7.89
N ALA A 327 21.96 21.26 -7.90
CA ALA A 327 22.26 22.34 -6.97
C ALA A 327 21.46 22.20 -5.67
N ALA A 328 22.03 22.76 -4.60
CA ALA A 328 21.44 22.69 -3.27
C ALA A 328 20.03 23.30 -3.23
N PRO A 329 19.07 22.66 -2.53
CA PRO A 329 17.73 23.21 -2.33
C PRO A 329 17.77 24.51 -1.54
N ILE A 330 16.73 25.31 -1.73
CA ILE A 330 16.62 26.66 -1.15
C ILE A 330 15.67 26.59 0.04
N PHE A 331 16.17 26.89 1.24
CA PHE A 331 15.42 27.00 2.47
C PHE A 331 14.95 28.44 2.67
N VAL A 332 13.65 28.67 2.61
CA VAL A 332 13.03 29.98 2.85
C VAL A 332 12.36 29.95 4.21
N ARG A 333 12.66 30.91 5.07
CA ARG A 333 12.06 30.94 6.41
C ARG A 333 10.54 31.12 6.32
N ALA A 334 9.80 30.27 7.01
CA ALA A 334 8.35 30.38 7.10
C ALA A 334 7.99 31.64 7.92
N ASN A 335 7.53 32.68 7.23
CA ASN A 335 7.23 33.99 7.84
C ASN A 335 5.76 34.37 7.77
N GLY A 336 4.84 33.38 7.72
CA GLY A 336 3.41 33.62 7.66
C GLY A 336 2.84 34.05 6.29
N GLN A 337 3.68 34.26 5.27
CA GLN A 337 3.20 34.60 3.92
C GLN A 337 2.57 33.41 3.19
N VAL A 338 2.73 32.20 3.70
CA VAL A 338 2.09 30.97 3.18
C VAL A 338 0.57 31.00 3.33
N ASP A 339 0.03 31.82 4.24
CA ASP A 339 -1.40 31.97 4.46
C ASP A 339 -2.19 32.38 3.21
N ARG A 340 -1.52 32.98 2.22
CA ARG A 340 -2.16 33.36 0.95
C ARG A 340 -2.42 32.16 0.03
N ILE A 341 -1.62 31.10 0.12
CA ILE A 341 -1.82 29.87 -0.69
C ILE A 341 -2.88 28.98 -0.03
N ARG A 342 -3.07 29.07 1.28
CA ARG A 342 -4.01 28.25 2.09
C ARG A 342 -5.50 28.49 1.83
N ASN A 343 -5.86 29.53 1.11
CA ASN A 343 -7.27 29.87 0.83
C ASN A 343 -7.87 29.17 -0.40
N ILE A 344 -7.15 28.23 -1.00
CA ILE A 344 -7.68 27.44 -2.11
C ILE A 344 -8.47 26.26 -1.53
N ASP A 345 -9.73 26.12 -1.93
CA ASP A 345 -10.64 25.07 -1.41
C ASP A 345 -10.11 23.64 -1.61
N VAL A 346 -9.31 23.40 -2.66
CA VAL A 346 -8.61 22.15 -2.91
C VAL A 346 -7.66 21.80 -1.75
N MET A 347 -6.90 22.77 -1.24
CA MET A 347 -5.94 22.56 -0.15
C MET A 347 -6.64 22.28 1.19
N LYS A 348 -7.77 22.92 1.43
CA LYS A 348 -8.62 22.60 2.61
C LYS A 348 -9.20 21.19 2.52
N SER A 349 -9.55 20.75 1.31
CA SER A 349 -10.05 19.39 1.07
C SER A 349 -8.96 18.35 1.26
N MET A 350 -7.74 18.57 0.75
CA MET A 350 -6.61 17.65 0.92
C MET A 350 -6.18 17.53 2.39
N SER A 351 -6.10 18.63 3.13
CA SER A 351 -5.77 18.56 4.57
C SER A 351 -6.79 17.74 5.37
N ARG A 352 -8.06 17.69 4.94
CA ARG A 352 -9.10 16.86 5.55
C ARG A 352 -8.95 15.38 5.22
N VAL A 353 -8.44 15.04 4.04
CA VAL A 353 -8.21 13.63 3.62
C VAL A 353 -7.21 12.94 4.55
N PHE A 354 -6.12 13.63 4.91
CA PHE A 354 -5.06 13.10 5.77
C PHE A 354 -5.37 13.17 7.28
N ARG A 355 -6.41 13.92 7.66
CA ARG A 355 -6.87 14.03 9.07
C ARG A 355 -8.02 13.10 9.43
N SER A 356 -8.61 12.41 8.47
CA SER A 356 -9.66 11.43 8.75
C SER A 356 -9.04 10.21 9.41
N GLY A 357 -9.11 10.14 10.74
CA GLY A 357 -8.73 8.94 11.49
C GLY A 357 -9.60 7.72 11.12
N PRO A 358 -9.29 6.54 11.69
CA PRO A 358 -9.84 5.25 11.30
C PRO A 358 -11.37 5.09 11.38
N ASN A 359 -12.08 6.08 11.89
CA ASN A 359 -13.53 6.00 12.14
C ASN A 359 -14.39 6.77 11.13
N ARG A 360 -13.86 7.20 10.00
CA ARG A 360 -14.63 7.91 8.97
C ARG A 360 -14.39 7.32 7.60
N ILE A 361 -15.48 6.84 6.97
CA ILE A 361 -15.51 6.51 5.54
C ILE A 361 -15.23 7.80 4.77
N ALA A 362 -14.20 7.79 3.95
CA ALA A 362 -13.90 8.94 3.13
C ALA A 362 -14.94 9.08 2.01
N PRO A 363 -15.55 10.25 1.77
CA PRO A 363 -16.36 10.50 0.58
C PRO A 363 -15.60 10.19 -0.72
N SER A 364 -16.29 9.88 -1.81
CA SER A 364 -15.69 9.53 -3.11
C SER A 364 -14.65 10.53 -3.59
N GLU A 365 -14.91 11.83 -3.41
CA GLU A 365 -13.98 12.92 -3.73
C GLU A 365 -12.68 12.83 -2.94
N GLN A 366 -12.75 12.45 -1.66
CA GLN A 366 -11.56 12.26 -0.82
C GLN A 366 -10.76 11.02 -1.24
N ARG A 367 -11.41 9.96 -1.75
CA ARG A 367 -10.72 8.78 -2.28
C ARG A 367 -9.90 9.12 -3.52
N SER A 368 -10.46 9.90 -4.45
CA SER A 368 -9.75 10.37 -5.64
C SER A 368 -8.54 11.24 -5.29
N LEU A 369 -8.67 12.13 -4.30
CA LEU A 369 -7.56 12.95 -3.81
C LEU A 369 -6.49 12.12 -3.12
N ARG A 370 -6.87 11.14 -2.28
CA ARG A 370 -5.95 10.22 -1.62
C ARG A 370 -5.16 9.40 -2.65
N ARG A 371 -5.82 8.89 -3.69
CA ARG A 371 -5.19 8.19 -4.80
C ARG A 371 -4.19 9.10 -5.52
N TRP A 372 -4.61 10.31 -5.89
CA TRP A 372 -3.74 11.28 -6.56
C TRP A 372 -2.49 11.58 -5.72
N TRP A 373 -2.66 11.80 -4.41
CA TRP A 373 -1.53 12.03 -3.51
C TRP A 373 -0.56 10.85 -3.54
N TYR A 374 -1.05 9.65 -3.37
CA TYR A 374 -0.24 8.44 -3.35
C TYR A 374 0.55 8.25 -4.65
N GLU A 375 -0.06 8.53 -5.80
CA GLU A 375 0.59 8.42 -7.11
C GLU A 375 1.65 9.50 -7.34
N ASN A 376 1.50 10.69 -6.75
CA ASN A 376 2.33 11.86 -6.98
C ASN A 376 3.23 12.27 -5.80
N GLU A 377 3.17 11.57 -4.67
CA GLU A 377 3.88 11.96 -3.44
C GLU A 377 5.39 12.14 -3.66
N LYS A 378 6.02 11.32 -4.48
CA LYS A 378 7.43 11.40 -4.84
C LYS A 378 7.83 12.73 -5.51
N GLU A 379 6.89 13.35 -6.24
CA GLU A 379 7.10 14.62 -6.93
C GLU A 379 6.88 15.83 -5.99
N LEU A 380 6.30 15.58 -4.82
CA LEU A 380 6.03 16.60 -3.81
C LEU A 380 7.17 16.76 -2.81
N ASP A 381 8.13 15.84 -2.78
CA ASP A 381 9.33 15.96 -1.97
C ASP A 381 10.52 16.46 -2.80
N VAL A 382 11.38 17.24 -2.15
CA VAL A 382 12.69 17.60 -2.68
C VAL A 382 13.68 16.54 -2.24
N VAL A 383 14.21 15.80 -3.21
CA VAL A 383 15.22 14.75 -2.99
C VAL A 383 16.56 15.27 -3.46
N TYR A 384 17.50 15.47 -2.54
CA TYR A 384 18.83 16.01 -2.82
C TYR A 384 19.93 15.02 -2.45
N PHE A 385 20.63 14.51 -3.45
CA PHE A 385 21.81 13.67 -3.28
C PHE A 385 23.06 14.54 -3.20
N TRP A 386 23.95 14.26 -2.24
CA TRP A 386 25.18 14.98 -2.04
C TRP A 386 26.38 14.04 -1.87
N GLU A 387 27.57 14.55 -2.21
CA GLU A 387 28.84 13.85 -2.03
C GLU A 387 29.89 14.83 -1.50
N ASN A 388 30.68 14.38 -0.52
CA ASN A 388 31.71 15.12 0.22
C ASN A 388 31.16 16.24 1.08
N ARG A 389 30.18 17.02 0.63
CA ARG A 389 29.59 18.13 1.35
C ARG A 389 28.09 18.23 1.07
N LEU A 390 27.31 18.33 2.13
CA LEU A 390 25.92 18.72 2.06
C LEU A 390 25.81 20.24 1.98
N ASP A 391 25.39 20.76 0.84
CA ASP A 391 25.13 22.18 0.68
C ASP A 391 23.63 22.47 0.87
N VAL A 392 23.34 23.58 1.53
CA VAL A 392 22.00 24.15 1.66
C VAL A 392 22.10 25.66 1.43
N ARG A 393 21.04 26.23 0.83
CA ARG A 393 20.95 27.70 0.67
C ARG A 393 19.82 28.19 1.56
N VAL A 394 20.08 29.20 2.36
CA VAL A 394 19.09 29.82 3.23
C VAL A 394 18.79 31.22 2.71
N MET A 395 17.53 31.54 2.55
CA MET A 395 17.03 32.87 2.23
C MET A 395 16.19 33.34 3.42
N GLU A 396 16.56 34.50 3.98
CA GLU A 396 15.83 35.18 5.07
C GLU A 396 14.69 36.05 4.53
#